data_0c992af463d42ddd2fcb3383211f9e99
#
_entry.id   0c992af463d42ddd2fcb3383211f9e99
#
_cell.length_a   1.000
_cell.length_b   1.000
_cell.length_c   1.000
_cell.angle_alpha   90.00
_cell.angle_beta   90.00
_cell.angle_gamma   90.00
#
_symmetry.space_group_name_H-M   'P 1'
#
loop_
_entity.id
_entity.type
_entity.pdbx_description
1 polymer ?
#
loop_
_entity_poly.entity_id
_entity_poly.type
_entity_poly.pdbx_seq_one_letter_code
_entity_poly.pdbx_strand_id
1 'polypeptide(L)'
;MLLLFVVLLPSVQAQTSPMTDNQVMEYIIKENDKGTSRDIIVRRLIEKGVPIEQIRRIRDKYEKEQKNTQMGARDITGGGKNLNNRMRNKENEQETPGTYQRKAAKEQQDPRQLTERQKMLRDEQQFDMYSDAFGDMLPDSLAMYDNIMGYPKAKNEKVIFGRNIFNRQNLTFEPEMNIATPRDYRLGPGDAVYIDVWGASQKTYQGTVSPEGSIDIEGYGPVQVSGMTIEQANRHLKATLGQRYSGSNIRLTVGETRSITVNVMGEVVMPGTYNLSAFATVFHALYMAGGVNDIGTLRNIKVYRNGMLVTKVDVYDYILGGNLTGNVRLASGDVITVDPYECLVNITGKVKRPMYYEMKSTESLSTLINYAGGFTGDAFPEAVRLVRKSGGRYSVYNLDEFERASFQMADGDSVFVDSVLNRYTNMVEIKGAIFRPGMYQMDGSITSVRQLVEKAGGPTEDAFTERIILYRRKEDRTLKAMS
;
A
#
# COMPACT_ATOMS: atom_id res chain seq x y z
N MET A 1 -66.68 30.60 22.74
CA MET A 1 -65.47 31.19 23.32
C MET A 1 -64.31 30.43 22.80
N LEU A 2 -63.75 30.92 21.68
CA LEU A 2 -62.70 30.24 20.89
C LEU A 2 -61.34 30.79 21.37
N LEU A 3 -60.52 29.91 21.98
CA LEU A 3 -59.17 30.27 22.43
C LEU A 3 -58.21 30.02 21.27
N LEU A 4 -57.68 31.13 20.73
CA LEU A 4 -56.67 31.15 19.68
C LEU A 4 -55.30 30.93 20.34
N PHE A 5 -54.67 29.76 20.08
CA PHE A 5 -53.28 29.52 20.48
C PHE A 5 -52.34 30.09 19.41
N VAL A 6 -51.73 31.21 19.72
CA VAL A 6 -50.63 31.79 18.91
C VAL A 6 -49.33 31.05 19.25
N VAL A 7 -48.87 30.18 18.35
CA VAL A 7 -47.54 29.57 18.45
C VAL A 7 -46.53 30.60 17.97
N LEU A 8 -45.78 31.20 18.90
CA LEU A 8 -44.60 32.01 18.61
C LEU A 8 -43.48 31.06 18.17
N LEU A 9 -43.22 31.00 16.86
CA LEU A 9 -42.02 30.44 16.30
C LEU A 9 -40.81 31.36 16.66
N PRO A 10 -39.69 30.81 17.19
CA PRO A 10 -38.49 31.63 17.37
C PRO A 10 -37.96 32.03 16.00
N SER A 11 -37.86 33.34 15.78
CA SER A 11 -37.17 33.87 14.62
C SER A 11 -35.71 33.49 14.68
N VAL A 12 -35.27 32.65 13.72
CA VAL A 12 -33.86 32.38 13.46
C VAL A 12 -33.23 33.73 13.03
N GLN A 13 -32.55 34.39 13.94
CA GLN A 13 -31.69 35.52 13.60
C GLN A 13 -30.58 35.00 12.73
N ALA A 14 -30.57 35.39 11.45
CA ALA A 14 -29.45 35.20 10.55
C ALA A 14 -28.24 35.91 11.19
N GLN A 15 -27.22 35.15 11.60
CA GLN A 15 -25.96 35.72 12.06
C GLN A 15 -25.36 36.53 10.89
N THR A 16 -25.36 37.83 11.03
CA THR A 16 -24.69 38.75 10.09
C THR A 16 -23.18 38.53 10.20
N SER A 17 -22.59 38.01 9.14
CA SER A 17 -21.14 37.84 9.06
C SER A 17 -20.44 39.20 9.20
N PRO A 18 -19.37 39.30 10.02
CA PRO A 18 -18.58 40.52 10.17
C PRO A 18 -17.79 40.90 8.91
N MET A 19 -17.69 39.95 7.92
CA MET A 19 -16.98 40.19 6.66
C MET A 19 -17.88 39.86 5.47
N THR A 20 -17.84 40.71 4.43
CA THR A 20 -18.52 40.44 3.16
C THR A 20 -17.79 39.36 2.35
N ASP A 21 -18.50 38.70 1.40
CA ASP A 21 -17.92 37.67 0.55
C ASP A 21 -16.65 38.11 -0.18
N ASN A 22 -16.61 39.37 -0.64
CA ASN A 22 -15.45 39.95 -1.31
C ASN A 22 -14.27 40.15 -0.36
N GLN A 23 -14.51 40.59 0.87
CA GLN A 23 -13.46 40.72 1.88
C GLN A 23 -12.88 39.40 2.33
N VAL A 24 -13.69 38.37 2.43
CA VAL A 24 -13.24 37.03 2.73
C VAL A 24 -12.38 36.48 1.56
N MET A 25 -12.81 36.72 0.33
CA MET A 25 -12.04 36.30 -0.87
C MET A 25 -10.68 37.00 -0.94
N GLU A 26 -10.66 38.31 -0.76
CA GLU A 26 -9.41 39.11 -0.75
C GLU A 26 -8.46 38.66 0.36
N TYR A 27 -8.99 38.31 1.52
CA TYR A 27 -8.21 37.76 2.63
C TYR A 27 -7.60 36.41 2.30
N ILE A 28 -8.37 35.51 1.65
CA ILE A 28 -7.91 34.22 1.23
C ILE A 28 -6.77 34.33 0.20
N ILE A 29 -6.94 35.21 -0.81
CA ILE A 29 -5.92 35.43 -1.83
C ILE A 29 -4.63 35.99 -1.19
N LYS A 30 -4.74 36.96 -0.35
CA LYS A 30 -3.60 37.62 0.32
C LYS A 30 -2.81 36.70 1.25
N GLU A 31 -3.49 35.79 1.94
CA GLU A 31 -2.81 34.80 2.82
C GLU A 31 -2.24 33.62 2.02
N ASN A 32 -2.89 33.23 0.93
CA ASN A 32 -2.37 32.22 0.00
C ASN A 32 -1.11 32.69 -0.72
N ASP A 33 -1.05 33.95 -1.14
CA ASP A 33 0.15 34.56 -1.75
C ASP A 33 1.34 34.65 -0.78
N LYS A 34 1.07 34.65 0.52
CA LYS A 34 2.10 34.60 1.57
C LYS A 34 2.57 33.17 1.87
N GLY A 35 2.01 32.16 1.19
CA GLY A 35 2.34 30.75 1.43
C GLY A 35 1.71 30.19 2.72
N THR A 36 0.69 30.85 3.29
CA THR A 36 -0.02 30.33 4.46
C THR A 36 -0.87 29.14 4.06
N SER A 37 -0.79 28.03 4.82
CA SER A 37 -1.60 26.83 4.52
C SER A 37 -3.10 27.15 4.62
N ARG A 38 -3.89 26.48 3.80
CA ARG A 38 -5.35 26.71 3.71
C ARG A 38 -6.04 26.53 5.06
N ASP A 39 -5.58 25.61 5.88
CA ASP A 39 -6.13 25.31 7.20
C ASP A 39 -6.00 26.50 8.17
N ILE A 40 -4.83 27.12 8.15
CA ILE A 40 -4.57 28.31 8.97
C ILE A 40 -5.44 29.46 8.51
N ILE A 41 -5.65 29.59 7.18
CA ILE A 41 -6.52 30.64 6.62
C ILE A 41 -7.96 30.46 7.09
N VAL A 42 -8.50 29.22 7.00
CA VAL A 42 -9.87 28.92 7.44
C VAL A 42 -10.03 29.11 8.94
N ARG A 43 -9.08 28.64 9.75
CA ARG A 43 -9.10 28.83 11.20
C ARG A 43 -9.15 30.32 11.56
N ARG A 44 -8.32 31.15 10.95
CA ARG A 44 -8.30 32.57 11.16
C ARG A 44 -9.58 33.30 10.71
N LEU A 45 -10.23 32.78 9.64
CA LEU A 45 -11.53 33.32 9.21
C LEU A 45 -12.64 32.99 10.22
N ILE A 46 -12.63 31.80 10.79
CA ILE A 46 -13.58 31.39 11.83
C ILE A 46 -13.34 32.18 13.13
N GLU A 47 -12.07 32.38 13.52
CA GLU A 47 -11.70 33.22 14.67
C GLU A 47 -12.16 34.69 14.48
N LYS A 48 -12.23 35.16 13.23
CA LYS A 48 -12.79 36.47 12.87
C LYS A 48 -14.32 36.48 12.78
N GLY A 49 -14.99 35.37 13.14
CA GLY A 49 -16.44 35.28 13.17
C GLY A 49 -17.12 35.05 11.82
N VAL A 50 -16.36 34.65 10.78
CA VAL A 50 -16.95 34.34 9.47
C VAL A 50 -17.65 32.97 9.55
N PRO A 51 -18.96 32.88 9.22
CA PRO A 51 -19.68 31.62 9.25
C PRO A 51 -19.11 30.60 8.24
N ILE A 52 -19.05 29.36 8.63
CA ILE A 52 -18.53 28.25 7.82
C ILE A 52 -19.27 28.13 6.47
N GLU A 53 -20.57 28.37 6.47
CA GLU A 53 -21.40 28.36 5.27
C GLU A 53 -21.01 29.42 4.25
N GLN A 54 -20.56 30.58 4.71
CA GLN A 54 -20.06 31.65 3.86
C GLN A 54 -18.72 31.24 3.21
N ILE A 55 -17.82 30.65 3.98
CA ILE A 55 -16.52 30.16 3.47
C ILE A 55 -16.74 29.08 2.40
N ARG A 56 -17.68 28.15 2.64
CA ARG A 56 -18.05 27.10 1.68
C ARG A 56 -18.58 27.68 0.36
N ARG A 57 -19.51 28.62 0.44
CA ARG A 57 -20.11 29.29 -0.71
C ARG A 57 -19.07 30.01 -1.57
N ILE A 58 -18.11 30.68 -0.93
CA ILE A 58 -17.02 31.40 -1.62
C ILE A 58 -16.08 30.42 -2.31
N ARG A 59 -15.74 29.30 -1.66
CA ARG A 59 -14.93 28.24 -2.26
C ARG A 59 -15.58 27.68 -3.50
N ASP A 60 -16.84 27.29 -3.43
CA ASP A 60 -17.58 26.67 -4.55
C ASP A 60 -17.69 27.63 -5.75
N LYS A 61 -17.75 28.94 -5.48
CA LYS A 61 -17.72 29.96 -6.51
C LYS A 61 -16.35 30.05 -7.18
N TYR A 62 -15.29 30.05 -6.40
CA TYR A 62 -13.91 30.11 -6.89
C TYR A 62 -13.51 28.88 -7.70
N GLU A 63 -13.90 27.67 -7.28
CA GLU A 63 -13.66 26.44 -8.03
C GLU A 63 -14.41 26.38 -9.36
N LYS A 64 -15.61 26.95 -9.41
CA LYS A 64 -16.37 27.08 -10.67
C LYS A 64 -15.71 28.08 -11.64
N GLU A 65 -15.18 29.17 -11.13
CA GLU A 65 -14.46 30.17 -11.94
C GLU A 65 -13.13 29.61 -12.46
N GLN A 66 -12.37 28.83 -11.67
CA GLN A 66 -11.16 28.15 -12.12
C GLN A 66 -11.44 27.07 -13.16
N LYS A 67 -12.49 26.28 -13.01
CA LYS A 67 -12.89 25.28 -14.01
C LYS A 67 -13.32 25.90 -15.33
N ASN A 68 -13.96 27.05 -15.31
CA ASN A 68 -14.34 27.80 -16.50
C ASN A 68 -13.14 28.44 -17.23
N THR A 69 -12.08 28.79 -16.50
CA THR A 69 -10.83 29.31 -17.10
C THR A 69 -9.91 28.20 -17.63
N GLN A 70 -10.05 26.96 -17.18
CA GLN A 70 -9.31 25.80 -17.70
C GLN A 70 -9.98 25.12 -18.91
N MET A 71 -11.27 25.26 -19.10
CA MET A 71 -11.95 24.91 -20.34
C MET A 71 -11.92 26.13 -21.26
N GLY A 72 -10.82 26.24 -22.03
CA GLY A 72 -10.59 27.34 -22.95
C GLY A 72 -11.69 27.49 -23.99
N ALA A 73 -12.69 28.28 -23.70
CA ALA A 73 -13.46 29.00 -24.70
C ALA A 73 -12.58 30.18 -25.13
N ARG A 74 -11.82 30.00 -26.21
CA ARG A 74 -11.15 31.10 -26.88
C ARG A 74 -12.20 31.95 -27.53
N ASP A 75 -12.28 33.13 -27.03
CA ASP A 75 -13.01 34.26 -27.55
C ASP A 75 -12.71 34.50 -29.05
N ILE A 76 -13.75 34.48 -29.87
CA ILE A 76 -13.71 34.84 -31.29
C ILE A 76 -14.17 36.29 -31.41
N THR A 77 -13.39 37.23 -30.92
CA THR A 77 -13.51 38.63 -31.37
C THR A 77 -12.29 39.44 -30.93
N GLY A 78 -11.53 39.93 -31.86
CA GLY A 78 -10.66 41.06 -31.68
C GLY A 78 -9.19 40.88 -31.99
N GLY A 79 -8.82 40.97 -33.21
CA GLY A 79 -7.75 41.75 -33.83
C GLY A 79 -6.30 41.63 -33.27
N GLY A 80 -5.42 41.02 -34.08
CA GLY A 80 -4.05 41.43 -34.08
C GLY A 80 -3.00 40.33 -34.15
N LYS A 81 -2.73 39.87 -35.38
CA LYS A 81 -1.43 39.45 -35.91
C LYS A 81 -0.46 38.64 -35.05
N ASN A 82 -0.35 37.32 -35.24
CA ASN A 82 0.73 36.69 -36.00
C ASN A 82 0.50 35.19 -36.14
N LEU A 83 0.06 34.84 -37.34
CA LEU A 83 0.12 33.48 -37.88
C LEU A 83 1.57 33.22 -38.29
N ASN A 84 2.20 32.19 -37.73
CA ASN A 84 3.24 31.49 -38.43
C ASN A 84 2.98 29.99 -38.40
N ASN A 85 2.36 29.62 -39.47
CA ASN A 85 2.38 28.40 -40.24
C ASN A 85 3.45 27.39 -39.86
N ARG A 86 3.00 26.20 -39.50
CA ARG A 86 3.76 24.97 -39.70
C ARG A 86 3.00 24.02 -40.58
N MET A 87 3.14 24.24 -41.86
CA MET A 87 3.05 23.20 -42.87
C MET A 87 4.13 23.43 -43.91
N ARG A 88 4.76 22.32 -44.27
CA ARG A 88 5.74 22.06 -45.35
C ARG A 88 7.19 22.37 -45.08
N ASN A 89 7.98 21.27 -44.98
CA ASN A 89 8.75 20.82 -46.11
C ASN A 89 9.12 19.34 -45.97
N LYS A 90 8.71 18.58 -46.98
CA LYS A 90 9.36 17.35 -47.41
C LYS A 90 10.60 17.76 -48.15
N GLU A 91 11.72 17.07 -47.87
CA GLU A 91 12.59 16.47 -48.90
C GLU A 91 13.89 15.98 -48.25
N ASN A 92 14.14 14.68 -48.49
CA ASN A 92 15.40 13.96 -48.66
C ASN A 92 16.43 13.98 -47.53
N GLU A 93 16.69 12.81 -46.90
CA GLU A 93 17.72 11.86 -47.31
C GLU A 93 17.84 10.68 -46.31
N GLN A 94 17.87 9.52 -46.91
CA GLN A 94 18.59 8.28 -46.64
C GLN A 94 18.71 7.69 -45.23
N GLU A 95 18.21 6.48 -45.22
CA GLU A 95 18.27 5.41 -44.26
C GLU A 95 19.64 5.10 -43.65
N THR A 96 19.68 4.91 -42.35
CA THR A 96 20.43 3.82 -41.71
C THR A 96 19.77 3.42 -40.41
N PRO A 97 19.61 2.11 -40.10
CA PRO A 97 18.95 1.64 -38.89
C PRO A 97 19.90 1.77 -37.69
N GLY A 98 19.61 2.71 -36.83
CA GLY A 98 20.37 3.00 -35.61
C GLY A 98 19.60 2.61 -34.37
N THR A 99 20.12 1.63 -33.73
CA THR A 99 19.99 1.18 -32.36
C THR A 99 19.53 2.27 -31.39
N TYR A 100 18.33 2.14 -30.78
CA TYR A 100 17.90 2.98 -29.69
C TYR A 100 18.62 2.56 -28.39
N GLN A 101 19.78 3.12 -28.16
CA GLN A 101 20.36 3.18 -26.82
C GLN A 101 19.77 4.37 -26.08
N ARG A 102 18.92 4.12 -25.11
CA ARG A 102 18.59 5.09 -24.08
C ARG A 102 19.83 5.29 -23.20
N LYS A 103 20.57 6.34 -23.44
CA LYS A 103 21.54 6.87 -22.49
C LYS A 103 20.77 7.37 -21.26
N ALA A 104 20.87 6.66 -20.17
CA ALA A 104 20.54 7.19 -18.85
C ALA A 104 21.58 8.28 -18.52
N ALA A 105 21.17 9.53 -18.60
CA ALA A 105 21.95 10.63 -18.04
C ALA A 105 21.91 10.48 -16.51
N LYS A 106 23.06 10.11 -15.92
CA LYS A 106 23.30 10.29 -14.49
C LYS A 106 23.48 11.80 -14.25
N GLU A 107 22.41 12.48 -13.94
CA GLU A 107 22.49 13.74 -13.23
C GLU A 107 22.66 13.43 -11.74
N GLN A 108 23.85 13.72 -11.24
CA GLN A 108 24.09 13.88 -9.81
C GLN A 108 23.30 15.10 -9.36
N GLN A 109 22.10 14.88 -8.80
CA GLN A 109 21.34 15.95 -8.16
C GLN A 109 21.83 16.11 -6.73
N ASP A 110 22.24 17.36 -6.44
CA ASP A 110 22.56 17.88 -5.12
C ASP A 110 21.39 17.59 -4.16
N PRO A 111 21.62 16.99 -2.97
CA PRO A 111 20.54 16.61 -2.03
C PRO A 111 19.75 17.78 -1.46
N ARG A 112 20.01 19.01 -1.84
CA ARG A 112 19.40 20.23 -1.28
C ARG A 112 18.26 20.83 -2.09
N GLN A 113 17.95 20.32 -3.27
CA GLN A 113 16.83 20.79 -4.10
C GLN A 113 15.80 19.68 -4.33
N LEU A 114 14.97 19.44 -3.30
CA LEU A 114 13.73 18.70 -3.48
C LEU A 114 12.79 19.55 -4.33
N THR A 115 12.30 19.00 -5.45
CA THR A 115 11.26 19.65 -6.25
C THR A 115 10.01 19.87 -5.39
N GLU A 116 9.23 20.92 -5.67
CA GLU A 116 8.01 21.23 -4.91
C GLU A 116 7.05 20.02 -4.81
N ARG A 117 7.01 19.19 -5.83
CA ARG A 117 6.23 17.95 -5.85
C ARG A 117 6.74 16.91 -4.84
N GLN A 118 8.05 16.83 -4.62
CA GLN A 118 8.65 15.92 -3.61
C GLN A 118 8.47 16.47 -2.19
N LYS A 119 8.41 17.80 -2.03
CA LYS A 119 8.06 18.44 -0.76
C LYS A 119 6.59 18.18 -0.42
N MET A 120 5.67 18.32 -1.37
CA MET A 120 4.25 17.98 -1.19
C MET A 120 4.03 16.52 -0.79
N LEU A 121 4.70 15.57 -1.46
CA LEU A 121 4.61 14.13 -1.12
C LEU A 121 5.17 13.82 0.27
N ARG A 122 6.18 14.54 0.71
CA ARG A 122 6.76 14.38 2.05
C ARG A 122 5.85 14.94 3.13
N ASP A 123 5.21 16.07 2.86
CA ASP A 123 4.26 16.72 3.77
C ASP A 123 2.95 15.90 3.85
N GLU A 124 2.49 15.28 2.74
CA GLU A 124 1.38 14.31 2.73
C GLU A 124 1.67 13.08 3.59
N GLN A 125 2.86 12.47 3.44
CA GLN A 125 3.24 11.30 4.25
C GLN A 125 3.39 11.61 5.75
N GLN A 126 3.80 12.82 6.08
CA GLN A 126 3.93 13.24 7.47
C GLN A 126 2.57 13.58 8.08
N PHE A 127 1.63 14.03 7.27
CA PHE A 127 0.24 14.31 7.68
C PHE A 127 -0.56 13.03 7.90
N ASP A 128 -0.43 12.01 7.04
CA ASP A 128 -1.07 10.70 7.21
C ASP A 128 -0.63 10.00 8.50
N MET A 129 0.65 10.14 8.88
CA MET A 129 1.16 9.57 10.13
C MET A 129 0.60 10.25 11.38
N TYR A 130 0.21 11.54 11.28
CA TYR A 130 -0.45 12.26 12.38
C TYR A 130 -1.96 12.03 12.43
N SER A 131 -2.62 11.80 11.29
CA SER A 131 -4.06 11.54 11.24
C SER A 131 -4.40 10.17 11.83
N ASP A 132 -3.58 9.15 11.60
CA ASP A 132 -3.76 7.81 12.17
C ASP A 132 -3.52 7.76 13.69
N ALA A 133 -2.66 8.65 14.21
CA ALA A 133 -2.38 8.72 15.65
C ALA A 133 -3.44 9.50 16.45
N PHE A 134 -4.21 10.37 15.80
CA PHE A 134 -5.20 11.24 16.45
C PHE A 134 -6.65 11.03 16.00
N GLY A 135 -6.90 10.12 15.06
CA GLY A 135 -8.22 9.88 14.47
C GLY A 135 -9.32 9.50 15.47
N ASP A 136 -8.95 8.85 16.57
CA ASP A 136 -9.92 8.42 17.60
C ASP A 136 -10.17 9.48 18.71
N MET A 137 -9.44 10.60 18.72
CA MET A 137 -9.57 11.63 19.76
C MET A 137 -10.17 12.96 19.28
N LEU A 138 -10.52 13.07 18.01
CA LEU A 138 -11.01 14.34 17.48
C LEU A 138 -12.54 14.44 17.57
N PRO A 139 -13.11 15.51 18.15
CA PRO A 139 -14.54 15.72 18.15
C PRO A 139 -15.06 15.89 16.72
N ASP A 140 -16.34 15.51 16.50
CA ASP A 140 -17.10 15.58 15.22
C ASP A 140 -16.90 16.88 14.40
N SER A 141 -16.45 17.94 15.05
CA SER A 141 -16.12 19.23 14.42
C SER A 141 -14.94 19.14 13.44
N LEU A 142 -14.00 18.20 13.59
CA LEU A 142 -12.83 18.07 12.67
C LEU A 142 -13.16 17.24 11.44
N ALA A 143 -14.01 16.22 11.56
CA ALA A 143 -14.61 15.55 10.40
C ALA A 143 -15.40 16.52 9.52
N MET A 144 -15.90 17.61 10.10
CA MET A 144 -16.56 18.71 9.39
C MET A 144 -15.58 19.58 8.62
N TYR A 145 -14.31 19.73 9.11
CA TYR A 145 -13.26 20.49 8.42
C TYR A 145 -12.79 19.81 7.13
N ASP A 146 -12.62 18.48 7.13
CA ASP A 146 -12.22 17.73 5.95
C ASP A 146 -13.25 17.85 4.81
N ASN A 147 -14.55 17.93 5.18
CA ASN A 147 -15.63 18.17 4.22
C ASN A 147 -15.67 19.60 3.67
N ILE A 148 -15.17 20.60 4.41
CA ILE A 148 -15.18 22.02 4.02
C ILE A 148 -13.99 22.35 3.11
N MET A 149 -12.83 21.78 3.42
CA MET A 149 -11.57 22.10 2.72
C MET A 149 -11.48 21.44 1.34
N GLY A 150 -12.41 20.51 1.01
CA GLY A 150 -12.39 19.83 -0.30
C GLY A 150 -11.05 19.14 -0.55
N TYR A 151 -10.39 18.70 0.54
CA TYR A 151 -9.33 17.71 0.34
C TYR A 151 -9.94 16.65 -0.56
N PRO A 152 -9.28 16.26 -1.68
CA PRO A 152 -9.69 15.06 -2.32
C PRO A 152 -9.76 14.06 -1.18
N LYS A 153 -10.98 13.55 -0.85
CA LYS A 153 -11.09 12.34 -0.01
C LYS A 153 -10.03 11.47 -0.59
N ALA A 154 -9.00 11.15 0.22
CA ALA A 154 -7.94 10.26 -0.22
C ALA A 154 -8.70 9.23 -1.00
N LYS A 155 -8.50 9.17 -2.32
CA LYS A 155 -9.25 8.28 -3.18
C LYS A 155 -9.24 7.04 -2.34
N ASN A 156 -10.39 6.48 -1.94
CA ASN A 156 -10.43 5.25 -1.19
C ASN A 156 -9.84 4.22 -2.14
N GLU A 157 -8.55 4.33 -2.36
CA GLU A 157 -7.78 3.38 -3.13
C GLU A 157 -7.89 2.12 -2.31
N LYS A 158 -8.57 1.15 -2.89
CA LYS A 158 -8.71 -0.16 -2.29
C LYS A 158 -7.31 -0.68 -2.02
N VAL A 159 -6.82 -0.50 -0.79
CA VAL A 159 -5.52 -1.04 -0.39
C VAL A 159 -5.68 -2.55 -0.33
N ILE A 160 -5.12 -3.24 -1.32
CA ILE A 160 -5.19 -4.69 -1.42
C ILE A 160 -3.88 -5.28 -0.90
N PHE A 161 -3.99 -6.25 0.00
CA PHE A 161 -2.83 -6.92 0.61
C PHE A 161 -1.90 -7.52 -0.46
N GLY A 162 -0.60 -7.26 -0.31
CA GLY A 162 0.44 -7.81 -1.16
C GLY A 162 0.68 -7.10 -2.50
N ARG A 163 -0.21 -6.22 -2.96
CA ARG A 163 -0.04 -5.56 -4.28
C ARG A 163 1.24 -4.75 -4.41
N ASN A 164 1.64 -4.09 -3.35
CA ASN A 164 2.81 -3.23 -3.36
C ASN A 164 4.15 -3.98 -3.26
N ILE A 165 4.12 -5.32 -3.20
CA ILE A 165 5.36 -6.10 -3.04
C ILE A 165 6.34 -5.91 -4.20
N PHE A 166 5.83 -5.71 -5.42
CA PHE A 166 6.64 -5.49 -6.61
C PHE A 166 6.86 -4.01 -6.95
N ASN A 167 6.19 -3.08 -6.25
CA ASN A 167 6.21 -1.64 -6.57
C ASN A 167 7.03 -0.81 -5.58
N ARG A 168 7.59 -1.42 -4.54
CA ARG A 168 8.39 -0.69 -3.55
C ARG A 168 9.76 -0.37 -4.13
N GLN A 169 10.09 0.91 -4.21
CA GLN A 169 11.38 1.42 -4.70
C GLN A 169 12.60 0.89 -3.93
N ASN A 170 12.41 0.35 -2.72
CA ASN A 170 13.48 -0.14 -1.85
C ASN A 170 13.65 -1.67 -1.90
N LEU A 171 12.81 -2.40 -2.63
CA LEU A 171 12.93 -3.84 -2.84
C LEU A 171 13.36 -4.06 -4.27
N THR A 172 14.63 -4.22 -4.49
CA THR A 172 15.16 -4.63 -5.79
C THR A 172 15.15 -6.14 -5.87
N PHE A 173 14.31 -6.68 -6.75
CA PHE A 173 14.47 -8.05 -7.26
C PHE A 173 15.43 -8.06 -8.46
N GLU A 174 16.29 -7.06 -8.56
CA GLU A 174 17.33 -7.06 -9.59
C GLU A 174 18.27 -8.22 -9.32
N PRO A 175 18.56 -9.06 -10.33
CA PRO A 175 19.53 -10.12 -10.17
C PRO A 175 20.88 -9.46 -9.88
N GLU A 176 21.41 -9.63 -8.69
CA GLU A 176 22.78 -9.22 -8.40
C GLU A 176 23.72 -9.97 -9.35
N MET A 177 24.53 -9.24 -10.08
CA MET A 177 25.49 -9.81 -11.03
C MET A 177 26.55 -10.68 -10.34
N ASN A 178 26.68 -10.59 -9.01
CA ASN A 178 27.67 -11.31 -8.19
C ASN A 178 27.06 -12.46 -7.36
N ILE A 179 25.87 -12.94 -7.69
CA ILE A 179 25.29 -14.12 -7.00
C ILE A 179 26.09 -15.36 -7.38
N ALA A 180 26.48 -16.14 -6.38
CA ALA A 180 27.10 -17.44 -6.60
C ALA A 180 26.20 -18.29 -7.50
N THR A 181 26.78 -18.79 -8.61
CA THR A 181 26.02 -19.59 -9.58
C THR A 181 25.39 -20.79 -8.90
N PRO A 182 24.05 -20.95 -9.02
CA PRO A 182 23.37 -22.08 -8.40
C PRO A 182 23.85 -23.42 -8.92
N ARG A 183 23.91 -24.44 -8.05
CA ARG A 183 24.42 -25.79 -8.39
C ARG A 183 23.66 -26.48 -9.51
N ASP A 184 22.40 -26.19 -9.66
CA ASP A 184 21.49 -26.74 -10.67
C ASP A 184 21.49 -25.96 -11.98
N TYR A 185 22.26 -24.86 -12.06
CA TYR A 185 22.38 -24.05 -13.29
C TYR A 185 23.02 -24.89 -14.41
N ARG A 186 22.38 -24.89 -15.58
CA ARG A 186 22.88 -25.55 -16.79
C ARG A 186 23.43 -24.53 -17.76
N LEU A 187 24.68 -24.70 -18.14
CA LEU A 187 25.35 -23.89 -19.15
C LEU A 187 24.60 -23.96 -20.47
N GLY A 188 24.58 -22.85 -21.18
CA GLY A 188 23.95 -22.72 -22.48
C GLY A 188 24.59 -21.66 -23.36
N PRO A 189 24.21 -21.60 -24.64
CA PRO A 189 24.75 -20.62 -25.57
C PRO A 189 24.58 -19.19 -25.05
N GLY A 190 25.67 -18.41 -25.10
CA GLY A 190 25.71 -17.03 -24.63
C GLY A 190 26.20 -16.83 -23.20
N ASP A 191 26.40 -17.92 -22.42
CA ASP A 191 27.02 -17.81 -21.08
C ASP A 191 28.51 -17.49 -21.21
N ALA A 192 28.98 -16.44 -20.52
CA ALA A 192 30.40 -16.17 -20.38
C ALA A 192 30.99 -17.05 -19.27
N VAL A 193 32.12 -17.69 -19.57
CA VAL A 193 32.78 -18.61 -18.66
C VAL A 193 34.28 -18.29 -18.55
N TYR A 194 34.79 -18.55 -17.35
CA TYR A 194 36.21 -18.51 -17.05
C TYR A 194 36.67 -19.92 -16.72
N ILE A 195 37.79 -20.34 -17.35
CA ILE A 195 38.41 -21.62 -17.05
C ILE A 195 39.78 -21.32 -16.48
N ASP A 196 39.94 -21.54 -15.20
CA ASP A 196 41.21 -21.34 -14.49
C ASP A 196 41.96 -22.65 -14.38
N VAL A 197 43.23 -22.63 -14.78
CA VAL A 197 44.17 -23.72 -14.62
C VAL A 197 45.27 -23.23 -13.68
N TRP A 198 45.50 -24.02 -12.60
CA TRP A 198 46.57 -23.72 -11.62
C TRP A 198 47.25 -24.95 -11.09
N GLY A 199 48.49 -24.81 -10.64
CA GLY A 199 49.35 -25.89 -10.18
C GLY A 199 50.64 -25.92 -10.99
N ALA A 200 50.90 -27.00 -11.71
CA ALA A 200 52.09 -27.12 -12.57
C ALA A 200 52.03 -26.15 -13.74
N SER A 201 50.86 -25.77 -14.19
CA SER A 201 50.65 -24.72 -15.22
C SER A 201 49.68 -23.67 -14.66
N GLN A 202 49.88 -22.43 -15.10
CA GLN A 202 48.99 -21.33 -14.71
C GLN A 202 48.47 -20.63 -15.97
N LYS A 203 47.18 -20.73 -16.24
CA LYS A 203 46.52 -20.09 -17.37
C LYS A 203 45.04 -19.89 -17.08
N THR A 204 44.49 -18.74 -17.44
CA THR A 204 43.06 -18.45 -17.39
C THR A 204 42.55 -18.27 -18.82
N TYR A 205 41.53 -19.01 -19.17
CA TYR A 205 40.79 -18.84 -20.42
C TYR A 205 39.48 -18.15 -20.15
N GLN A 206 39.16 -17.18 -20.97
CA GLN A 206 37.87 -16.49 -20.98
C GLN A 206 37.19 -16.78 -22.32
N GLY A 207 35.96 -17.20 -22.30
CA GLY A 207 35.20 -17.48 -23.50
C GLY A 207 33.70 -17.41 -23.26
N THR A 208 32.96 -17.43 -24.36
CA THR A 208 31.47 -17.50 -24.32
C THR A 208 31.07 -18.82 -24.95
N VAL A 209 30.04 -19.45 -24.37
CA VAL A 209 29.48 -20.68 -24.94
C VAL A 209 28.88 -20.37 -26.32
N SER A 210 29.36 -21.01 -27.34
CA SER A 210 28.92 -20.83 -28.73
C SER A 210 27.47 -21.26 -28.95
N PRO A 211 26.80 -20.86 -30.04
CA PRO A 211 25.46 -21.33 -30.38
C PRO A 211 25.36 -22.85 -30.49
N GLU A 212 26.47 -23.53 -30.88
CA GLU A 212 26.56 -24.97 -30.92
C GLU A 212 26.75 -25.62 -29.55
N GLY A 213 26.93 -24.81 -28.49
CA GLY A 213 27.03 -25.27 -27.11
C GLY A 213 28.45 -25.63 -26.66
N SER A 214 29.47 -25.24 -27.42
CA SER A 214 30.89 -25.49 -27.09
C SER A 214 31.59 -24.20 -26.62
N ILE A 215 32.68 -24.39 -25.88
CA ILE A 215 33.64 -23.31 -25.54
C ILE A 215 34.88 -23.56 -26.36
N ASP A 216 35.33 -22.56 -27.09
CA ASP A 216 36.61 -22.64 -27.81
C ASP A 216 37.78 -22.34 -26.86
N ILE A 217 38.66 -23.33 -26.68
CA ILE A 217 39.81 -23.21 -25.78
C ILE A 217 41.06 -23.10 -26.65
N GLU A 218 41.74 -21.98 -26.53
CA GLU A 218 42.92 -21.64 -27.28
C GLU A 218 43.97 -22.80 -27.22
N GLY A 219 44.34 -23.29 -28.39
CA GLY A 219 45.30 -24.38 -28.55
C GLY A 219 44.82 -25.78 -28.21
N TYR A 220 43.49 -25.94 -27.95
CA TYR A 220 42.84 -27.24 -27.77
C TYR A 220 41.69 -27.42 -28.75
N GLY A 221 40.91 -26.37 -28.99
CA GLY A 221 39.71 -26.38 -29.81
C GLY A 221 38.41 -26.39 -29.03
N PRO A 222 37.26 -26.64 -29.67
CA PRO A 222 35.96 -26.59 -29.07
C PRO A 222 35.66 -27.74 -28.10
N VAL A 223 35.18 -27.43 -26.90
CA VAL A 223 34.75 -28.40 -25.88
C VAL A 223 33.26 -28.22 -25.60
N GLN A 224 32.47 -29.27 -25.76
CA GLN A 224 31.02 -29.23 -25.52
C GLN A 224 30.72 -29.09 -24.04
N VAL A 225 29.88 -28.11 -23.66
CA VAL A 225 29.49 -27.88 -22.26
C VAL A 225 28.00 -27.55 -22.10
N SER A 226 27.30 -27.23 -23.17
CA SER A 226 25.88 -26.88 -23.12
C SER A 226 25.02 -28.01 -22.52
N GLY A 227 24.05 -27.65 -21.67
CA GLY A 227 23.19 -28.58 -20.95
C GLY A 227 23.82 -29.23 -19.71
N MET A 228 25.13 -29.08 -19.50
CA MET A 228 25.83 -29.56 -18.31
C MET A 228 25.65 -28.61 -17.13
N THR A 229 25.55 -29.16 -15.92
CA THR A 229 25.72 -28.36 -14.71
C THR A 229 27.20 -27.94 -14.56
N ILE A 230 27.49 -26.97 -13.74
CA ILE A 230 28.87 -26.52 -13.50
C ILE A 230 29.75 -27.65 -12.99
N GLU A 231 29.20 -28.51 -12.13
CA GLU A 231 29.93 -29.70 -11.64
C GLU A 231 30.21 -30.75 -12.74
N GLN A 232 29.25 -30.96 -13.64
CA GLN A 232 29.41 -31.85 -14.81
C GLN A 232 30.43 -31.25 -15.79
N ALA A 233 30.33 -29.95 -16.07
CA ALA A 233 31.29 -29.26 -16.94
C ALA A 233 32.71 -29.28 -16.37
N ASN A 234 32.87 -29.09 -15.07
CA ASN A 234 34.19 -29.19 -14.41
C ASN A 234 34.80 -30.60 -14.52
N ARG A 235 33.98 -31.66 -14.30
CA ARG A 235 34.43 -33.04 -14.49
C ARG A 235 34.80 -33.31 -15.93
N HIS A 236 34.01 -32.83 -16.87
CA HIS A 236 34.25 -33.03 -18.31
C HIS A 236 35.52 -32.32 -18.75
N LEU A 237 35.72 -31.06 -18.36
CA LEU A 237 36.93 -30.27 -18.65
C LEU A 237 38.19 -30.92 -18.04
N LYS A 238 38.08 -31.41 -16.79
CA LYS A 238 39.20 -32.11 -16.17
C LYS A 238 39.57 -33.40 -16.91
N ALA A 239 38.61 -34.14 -17.41
CA ALA A 239 38.86 -35.36 -18.22
C ALA A 239 39.46 -34.99 -19.59
N THR A 240 39.00 -33.93 -20.23
CA THR A 240 39.38 -33.50 -21.57
C THR A 240 40.71 -32.80 -21.60
N LEU A 241 40.95 -31.84 -20.69
CA LEU A 241 42.18 -31.05 -20.66
C LEU A 241 43.25 -31.61 -19.72
N GLY A 242 42.93 -32.59 -18.86
CA GLY A 242 43.81 -33.10 -17.83
C GLY A 242 45.08 -33.77 -18.40
N GLN A 243 45.01 -34.36 -19.59
CA GLN A 243 46.18 -34.93 -20.24
C GLN A 243 47.21 -33.86 -20.64
N ARG A 244 46.75 -32.68 -21.08
CA ARG A 244 47.61 -31.54 -21.46
C ARG A 244 48.14 -30.78 -20.25
N TYR A 245 47.35 -30.72 -19.16
CA TYR A 245 47.68 -30.01 -17.92
C TYR A 245 47.91 -30.97 -16.78
N SER A 246 48.74 -32.00 -17.00
CA SER A 246 49.06 -32.99 -15.97
C SER A 246 49.69 -32.28 -14.74
N GLY A 247 49.20 -32.60 -13.54
CA GLY A 247 49.61 -31.97 -12.30
C GLY A 247 48.97 -30.61 -12.03
N SER A 248 48.01 -30.19 -12.86
CA SER A 248 47.28 -28.92 -12.65
C SER A 248 45.79 -29.21 -12.29
N ASN A 249 45.20 -28.27 -11.56
CA ASN A 249 43.78 -28.23 -11.31
C ASN A 249 43.07 -27.36 -12.35
N ILE A 250 41.88 -27.76 -12.75
CA ILE A 250 41.08 -27.05 -13.77
C ILE A 250 39.72 -26.77 -13.14
N ARG A 251 39.27 -25.52 -13.22
CA ARG A 251 37.96 -25.09 -12.72
C ARG A 251 37.30 -24.13 -13.71
N LEU A 252 36.06 -24.43 -14.06
CA LEU A 252 35.16 -23.54 -14.78
C LEU A 252 34.29 -22.78 -13.79
N THR A 253 34.24 -21.49 -13.97
CA THR A 253 33.30 -20.60 -13.30
C THR A 253 32.49 -19.83 -14.33
N VAL A 254 31.24 -19.50 -14.00
CA VAL A 254 30.38 -18.67 -14.85
C VAL A 254 30.60 -17.22 -14.45
N GLY A 255 30.82 -16.37 -15.43
CA GLY A 255 30.84 -14.92 -15.28
C GLY A 255 29.46 -14.33 -15.51
N GLU A 256 29.30 -13.65 -16.64
CA GLU A 256 27.99 -13.15 -17.03
C GLU A 256 27.13 -14.26 -17.62
N THR A 257 25.87 -14.33 -17.19
CA THR A 257 24.92 -15.27 -17.75
C THR A 257 24.26 -14.73 -19.00
N ARG A 258 23.86 -15.62 -19.87
CA ARG A 258 23.06 -15.28 -21.04
C ARG A 258 21.79 -14.54 -20.66
N SER A 259 21.31 -13.69 -21.54
CA SER A 259 19.97 -13.12 -21.46
C SER A 259 18.93 -14.11 -21.97
N ILE A 260 17.79 -14.18 -21.28
CA ILE A 260 16.61 -14.93 -21.68
C ILE A 260 15.50 -13.94 -22.02
N THR A 261 14.67 -14.29 -22.98
CA THR A 261 13.49 -13.50 -23.36
C THR A 261 12.26 -14.15 -22.80
N VAL A 262 11.47 -13.45 -21.98
CA VAL A 262 10.24 -13.94 -21.39
C VAL A 262 9.09 -12.96 -21.70
N ASN A 263 7.87 -13.49 -21.79
CA ASN A 263 6.68 -12.71 -22.02
C ASN A 263 5.86 -12.62 -20.73
N VAL A 264 5.51 -11.41 -20.30
CA VAL A 264 4.63 -11.18 -19.16
C VAL A 264 3.34 -10.55 -19.68
N MET A 265 2.23 -11.25 -19.50
CA MET A 265 0.95 -10.95 -20.11
C MET A 265 -0.19 -10.94 -19.09
N GLY A 266 -1.34 -10.36 -19.47
CA GLY A 266 -2.54 -10.27 -18.64
C GLY A 266 -2.52 -9.04 -17.74
N GLU A 267 -3.04 -9.17 -16.53
CA GLU A 267 -3.32 -8.08 -15.60
C GLU A 267 -2.09 -7.64 -14.82
N VAL A 268 -1.09 -7.14 -15.55
CA VAL A 268 0.14 -6.52 -15.01
C VAL A 268 0.20 -5.05 -15.40
N VAL A 269 1.02 -4.27 -14.72
CA VAL A 269 1.15 -2.82 -14.97
C VAL A 269 1.70 -2.55 -16.38
N MET A 270 2.72 -3.31 -16.79
CA MET A 270 3.32 -3.19 -18.11
C MET A 270 3.42 -4.59 -18.76
N PRO A 271 2.40 -5.05 -19.49
CA PRO A 271 2.49 -6.29 -20.26
C PRO A 271 3.48 -6.13 -21.41
N GLY A 272 4.27 -7.18 -21.68
CA GLY A 272 5.24 -7.14 -22.76
C GLY A 272 6.28 -8.25 -22.69
N THR A 273 7.29 -8.12 -23.53
CA THR A 273 8.42 -9.02 -23.64
C THR A 273 9.63 -8.41 -22.92
N TYR A 274 10.25 -9.18 -22.05
CA TYR A 274 11.35 -8.75 -21.19
C TYR A 274 12.60 -9.57 -21.44
N ASN A 275 13.75 -8.90 -21.50
CA ASN A 275 15.05 -9.55 -21.52
C ASN A 275 15.63 -9.56 -20.09
N LEU A 276 15.81 -10.74 -19.55
CA LEU A 276 16.23 -10.99 -18.18
C LEU A 276 17.48 -11.86 -18.15
N SER A 277 18.24 -11.86 -17.05
CA SER A 277 19.31 -12.81 -16.81
C SER A 277 18.75 -14.25 -16.74
N ALA A 278 19.54 -15.23 -17.15
CA ALA A 278 19.17 -16.66 -17.01
C ALA A 278 18.97 -17.11 -15.54
N PHE A 279 19.33 -16.27 -14.56
CA PHE A 279 19.04 -16.52 -13.15
C PHE A 279 17.66 -15.97 -12.71
N ALA A 280 16.98 -15.22 -13.57
CA ALA A 280 15.72 -14.61 -13.23
C ALA A 280 14.65 -15.64 -12.90
N THR A 281 13.84 -15.29 -11.92
CA THR A 281 12.67 -16.06 -11.49
C THR A 281 11.38 -15.34 -11.88
N VAL A 282 10.24 -15.95 -11.60
CA VAL A 282 8.93 -15.33 -11.86
C VAL A 282 8.80 -13.97 -11.16
N PHE A 283 9.28 -13.85 -9.93
CA PHE A 283 9.23 -12.59 -9.19
C PHE A 283 10.06 -11.47 -9.84
N HIS A 284 11.22 -11.81 -10.40
CA HIS A 284 12.03 -10.83 -11.16
C HIS A 284 11.27 -10.31 -12.39
N ALA A 285 10.61 -11.20 -13.12
CA ALA A 285 9.83 -10.82 -14.29
C ALA A 285 8.62 -9.95 -13.92
N LEU A 286 7.90 -10.30 -12.84
CA LEU A 286 6.79 -9.49 -12.33
C LEU A 286 7.26 -8.12 -11.84
N TYR A 287 8.40 -8.05 -11.17
CA TYR A 287 9.00 -6.78 -10.76
C TYR A 287 9.34 -5.89 -11.97
N MET A 288 9.95 -6.46 -13.00
CA MET A 288 10.25 -5.73 -14.23
C MET A 288 9.00 -5.24 -14.98
N ALA A 289 7.89 -6.00 -14.87
CA ALA A 289 6.59 -5.62 -15.40
C ALA A 289 5.85 -4.58 -14.51
N GLY A 290 6.46 -4.10 -13.41
CA GLY A 290 5.85 -3.16 -12.47
C GLY A 290 4.82 -3.80 -11.54
N GLY A 291 4.78 -5.13 -11.44
CA GLY A 291 3.83 -5.89 -10.63
C GLY A 291 2.47 -6.08 -11.31
N VAL A 292 1.50 -6.54 -10.53
CA VAL A 292 0.11 -6.72 -10.99
C VAL A 292 -0.64 -5.39 -10.95
N ASN A 293 -1.59 -5.20 -11.87
CA ASN A 293 -2.48 -4.03 -11.89
C ASN A 293 -3.64 -4.16 -10.88
N ASP A 294 -4.58 -3.22 -10.88
CA ASP A 294 -5.67 -3.15 -9.89
C ASP A 294 -6.64 -4.33 -9.91
N ILE A 295 -6.71 -5.05 -10.99
CA ILE A 295 -7.60 -6.21 -11.15
C ILE A 295 -6.85 -7.54 -11.26
N GLY A 296 -5.52 -7.53 -11.34
CA GLY A 296 -4.70 -8.74 -11.46
C GLY A 296 -4.69 -9.59 -10.18
N THR A 297 -4.65 -10.91 -10.33
CA THR A 297 -4.53 -11.84 -9.20
C THR A 297 -3.10 -11.95 -8.68
N LEU A 298 -2.94 -12.04 -7.37
CA LEU A 298 -1.71 -12.44 -6.69
C LEU A 298 -1.69 -13.95 -6.33
N ARG A 299 -2.84 -14.64 -6.50
CA ARG A 299 -3.07 -15.97 -5.98
C ARG A 299 -2.94 -17.10 -7.02
N ASN A 300 -2.94 -16.75 -8.32
CA ASN A 300 -2.94 -17.73 -9.41
C ASN A 300 -2.17 -17.21 -10.64
N ILE A 301 -0.90 -16.88 -10.44
CA ILE A 301 -0.01 -16.45 -11.52
C ILE A 301 0.53 -17.71 -12.20
N LYS A 302 0.32 -17.86 -13.50
CA LYS A 302 0.64 -19.07 -14.26
C LYS A 302 1.89 -18.85 -15.09
N VAL A 303 2.74 -19.86 -15.17
CA VAL A 303 3.93 -19.87 -16.03
C VAL A 303 3.80 -21.01 -17.04
N TYR A 304 3.88 -20.68 -18.30
CA TYR A 304 3.84 -21.63 -19.41
C TYR A 304 5.20 -21.70 -20.10
N ARG A 305 5.61 -22.93 -20.42
CA ARG A 305 6.79 -23.21 -21.23
C ARG A 305 6.40 -24.14 -22.37
N ASN A 306 6.67 -23.73 -23.61
CA ASN A 306 6.27 -24.49 -24.80
C ASN A 306 4.75 -24.85 -24.80
N GLY A 307 3.91 -23.92 -24.33
CA GLY A 307 2.46 -24.14 -24.24
C GLY A 307 1.98 -25.00 -23.07
N MET A 308 2.88 -25.58 -22.28
CA MET A 308 2.53 -26.39 -21.10
C MET A 308 2.67 -25.59 -19.81
N LEU A 309 1.74 -25.79 -18.89
CA LEU A 309 1.79 -25.16 -17.56
C LEU A 309 2.94 -25.77 -16.75
N VAL A 310 3.92 -24.95 -16.40
CA VAL A 310 5.09 -25.35 -15.59
C VAL A 310 4.79 -25.22 -14.10
N THR A 311 4.21 -24.07 -13.68
CA THR A 311 3.94 -23.78 -12.28
C THR A 311 2.82 -22.75 -12.14
N LYS A 312 2.26 -22.70 -10.94
CA LYS A 312 1.40 -21.62 -10.46
C LYS A 312 2.05 -20.98 -9.26
N VAL A 313 2.06 -19.66 -9.22
CA VAL A 313 2.62 -18.86 -8.12
C VAL A 313 1.49 -18.23 -7.32
N ASP A 314 1.52 -18.43 -6.02
CA ASP A 314 0.69 -17.74 -5.04
C ASP A 314 1.58 -16.80 -4.21
N VAL A 315 1.43 -15.52 -4.41
CA VAL A 315 2.24 -14.50 -3.72
C VAL A 315 1.91 -14.43 -2.22
N TYR A 316 0.68 -14.80 -1.82
CA TYR A 316 0.30 -14.86 -0.41
C TYR A 316 1.08 -15.94 0.34
N ASP A 317 1.31 -17.13 -0.29
CA ASP A 317 2.13 -18.19 0.29
C ASP A 317 3.55 -17.68 0.58
N TYR A 318 4.08 -16.81 -0.28
CA TYR A 318 5.37 -16.18 -0.06
C TYR A 318 5.32 -15.11 1.06
N ILE A 319 4.38 -14.17 1.01
CA ILE A 319 4.32 -13.06 1.97
C ILE A 319 4.01 -13.56 3.38
N LEU A 320 3.10 -14.51 3.52
CA LEU A 320 2.61 -14.99 4.81
C LEU A 320 3.37 -16.18 5.35
N GLY A 321 3.87 -17.04 4.48
CA GLY A 321 4.53 -18.31 4.84
C GLY A 321 5.99 -18.42 4.45
N GLY A 322 6.56 -17.46 3.70
CA GLY A 322 7.92 -17.56 3.16
C GLY A 322 8.11 -18.65 2.10
N ASN A 323 7.01 -19.18 1.55
CA ASN A 323 7.07 -20.29 0.61
C ASN A 323 7.33 -19.79 -0.81
N LEU A 324 8.47 -20.19 -1.39
CA LEU A 324 8.92 -19.83 -2.74
C LEU A 324 8.71 -20.97 -3.76
N THR A 325 7.98 -22.01 -3.43
CA THR A 325 7.89 -23.23 -4.27
C THR A 325 7.46 -22.95 -5.71
N GLY A 326 6.54 -22.01 -5.93
CA GLY A 326 6.08 -21.62 -7.26
C GLY A 326 7.02 -20.68 -8.03
N ASN A 327 7.98 -20.05 -7.36
CA ASN A 327 8.89 -19.06 -7.94
C ASN A 327 10.08 -19.72 -8.66
N VAL A 328 9.76 -20.43 -9.74
CA VAL A 328 10.77 -21.15 -10.53
C VAL A 328 11.66 -20.22 -11.35
N ARG A 329 12.83 -20.70 -11.74
CA ARG A 329 13.67 -20.03 -12.73
C ARG A 329 13.03 -20.10 -14.11
N LEU A 330 13.12 -18.96 -14.80
CA LEU A 330 12.59 -18.79 -16.13
C LEU A 330 13.56 -19.32 -17.20
N ALA A 331 13.00 -19.71 -18.31
CA ALA A 331 13.72 -20.06 -19.52
C ALA A 331 13.29 -19.14 -20.67
N SER A 332 14.12 -19.06 -21.71
CA SER A 332 13.77 -18.29 -22.90
C SER A 332 12.51 -18.85 -23.55
N GLY A 333 11.56 -17.95 -23.87
CA GLY A 333 10.26 -18.28 -24.43
C GLY A 333 9.17 -18.60 -23.39
N ASP A 334 9.47 -18.52 -22.09
CA ASP A 334 8.44 -18.65 -21.06
C ASP A 334 7.41 -17.52 -21.16
N VAL A 335 6.17 -17.87 -20.87
CA VAL A 335 5.04 -16.93 -20.82
C VAL A 335 4.46 -16.93 -19.42
N ILE A 336 4.47 -15.78 -18.77
CA ILE A 336 3.85 -15.55 -17.47
C ILE A 336 2.51 -14.88 -17.73
N THR A 337 1.42 -15.45 -17.21
CA THR A 337 0.08 -14.88 -17.34
C THR A 337 -0.51 -14.57 -15.97
N VAL A 338 -1.04 -13.38 -15.84
CA VAL A 338 -1.76 -12.92 -14.66
C VAL A 338 -3.22 -12.72 -15.05
N ASP A 339 -4.11 -13.52 -14.47
CA ASP A 339 -5.54 -13.41 -14.67
C ASP A 339 -6.15 -12.31 -13.76
N PRO A 340 -7.39 -11.86 -13.96
CA PRO A 340 -8.13 -11.07 -12.97
C PRO A 340 -8.33 -11.88 -11.67
N TYR A 341 -8.43 -11.15 -10.51
CA TYR A 341 -8.79 -11.81 -9.25
C TYR A 341 -10.23 -12.35 -9.28
N GLU A 342 -10.48 -13.43 -8.56
CA GLU A 342 -11.81 -14.06 -8.51
C GLU A 342 -12.67 -13.52 -7.35
N CYS A 343 -12.08 -13.27 -6.19
CA CYS A 343 -12.80 -12.88 -4.98
C CYS A 343 -11.97 -11.87 -4.19
N LEU A 344 -12.53 -10.68 -4.00
CA LEU A 344 -11.93 -9.61 -3.19
C LEU A 344 -12.84 -9.27 -2.02
N VAL A 345 -12.33 -9.41 -0.81
CA VAL A 345 -13.05 -9.22 0.44
C VAL A 345 -12.45 -8.10 1.24
N ASN A 346 -13.28 -7.23 1.80
CA ASN A 346 -12.85 -6.19 2.73
C ASN A 346 -13.01 -6.65 4.18
N ILE A 347 -11.98 -6.43 5.01
CA ILE A 347 -12.07 -6.60 6.46
C ILE A 347 -11.67 -5.32 7.17
N THR A 348 -12.53 -4.88 8.10
CA THR A 348 -12.37 -3.63 8.84
C THR A 348 -12.65 -3.83 10.33
N GLY A 349 -12.45 -2.78 11.12
CA GLY A 349 -12.65 -2.83 12.57
C GLY A 349 -11.43 -3.38 13.32
N LYS A 350 -11.65 -4.16 14.36
CA LYS A 350 -10.62 -4.55 15.33
C LYS A 350 -9.82 -5.78 14.90
N VAL A 351 -9.17 -5.69 13.76
CA VAL A 351 -8.15 -6.62 13.25
C VAL A 351 -6.81 -5.92 13.11
N LYS A 352 -5.71 -6.66 13.14
CA LYS A 352 -4.37 -6.05 13.11
C LYS A 352 -4.01 -5.40 11.77
N ARG A 353 -4.59 -5.87 10.64
CA ARG A 353 -4.37 -5.32 9.29
C ARG A 353 -5.70 -5.18 8.56
N PRO A 354 -6.47 -4.11 8.82
CA PRO A 354 -7.72 -3.84 8.11
C PRO A 354 -7.42 -3.39 6.68
N MET A 355 -7.83 -4.18 5.68
CA MET A 355 -7.67 -3.88 4.24
C MET A 355 -8.45 -4.88 3.37
N TYR A 356 -8.28 -4.80 2.07
CA TYR A 356 -8.82 -5.78 1.13
C TYR A 356 -7.88 -6.97 0.98
N TYR A 357 -8.47 -8.17 0.91
CA TYR A 357 -7.76 -9.43 0.70
C TYR A 357 -8.34 -10.19 -0.48
N GLU A 358 -7.46 -10.73 -1.31
CA GLU A 358 -7.85 -11.65 -2.36
C GLU A 358 -8.01 -13.05 -1.74
N MET A 359 -9.20 -13.63 -1.90
CA MET A 359 -9.56 -14.93 -1.33
C MET A 359 -9.79 -15.95 -2.45
N LYS A 360 -9.47 -17.20 -2.17
CA LYS A 360 -9.88 -18.32 -3.00
C LYS A 360 -11.30 -18.76 -2.59
N SER A 361 -12.08 -19.27 -3.52
CA SER A 361 -13.45 -19.74 -3.26
C SER A 361 -13.57 -20.83 -2.20
N THR A 362 -12.47 -21.51 -1.89
CA THR A 362 -12.39 -22.55 -0.86
C THR A 362 -11.97 -22.02 0.51
N GLU A 363 -11.60 -20.76 0.60
CA GLU A 363 -11.11 -20.16 1.84
C GLU A 363 -12.24 -19.59 2.68
N SER A 364 -12.10 -19.71 3.99
CA SER A 364 -13.12 -19.33 4.98
C SER A 364 -12.84 -17.97 5.61
N LEU A 365 -13.82 -17.49 6.39
CA LEU A 365 -13.67 -16.29 7.20
C LEU A 365 -12.51 -16.42 8.21
N SER A 366 -12.26 -17.61 8.77
CA SER A 366 -11.08 -17.84 9.63
C SER A 366 -9.77 -17.61 8.89
N THR A 367 -9.68 -18.01 7.62
CA THR A 367 -8.52 -17.76 6.78
C THR A 367 -8.32 -16.26 6.54
N LEU A 368 -9.39 -15.51 6.26
CA LEU A 368 -9.35 -14.05 6.12
C LEU A 368 -8.82 -13.36 7.39
N ILE A 369 -9.33 -13.77 8.56
CA ILE A 369 -8.88 -13.21 9.85
C ILE A 369 -7.39 -13.50 10.07
N ASN A 370 -6.91 -14.69 9.70
CA ASN A 370 -5.48 -15.04 9.77
C ASN A 370 -4.64 -14.16 8.82
N TYR A 371 -5.12 -13.90 7.61
CA TYR A 371 -4.46 -12.98 6.67
C TYR A 371 -4.43 -11.56 7.22
N ALA A 372 -5.46 -11.12 7.93
CA ALA A 372 -5.48 -9.84 8.63
C ALA A 372 -4.57 -9.79 9.87
N GLY A 373 -3.89 -10.88 10.21
CA GLY A 373 -2.98 -11.00 11.35
C GLY A 373 -3.68 -11.30 12.67
N GLY A 374 -4.96 -11.65 12.63
CA GLY A 374 -5.81 -11.90 13.80
C GLY A 374 -6.43 -10.64 14.37
N PHE A 375 -7.09 -10.81 15.49
CA PHE A 375 -7.79 -9.77 16.23
C PHE A 375 -6.82 -8.84 17.00
N THR A 376 -7.24 -7.59 17.23
CA THR A 376 -6.59 -6.71 18.21
C THR A 376 -6.99 -7.10 19.63
N GLY A 377 -6.25 -6.61 20.64
CA GLY A 377 -6.53 -6.94 22.05
C GLY A 377 -7.88 -6.41 22.59
N ASP A 378 -8.45 -5.42 21.90
CA ASP A 378 -9.74 -4.81 22.22
C ASP A 378 -10.87 -5.25 21.27
N ALA A 379 -10.61 -6.26 20.45
CA ALA A 379 -11.63 -6.83 19.58
C ALA A 379 -12.67 -7.64 20.37
N PHE A 380 -13.90 -7.69 19.85
CA PHE A 380 -14.95 -8.58 20.31
C PHE A 380 -15.09 -9.75 19.33
N PRO A 381 -14.36 -10.86 19.55
CA PRO A 381 -14.31 -11.96 18.60
C PRO A 381 -15.56 -12.85 18.60
N GLU A 382 -16.45 -12.75 19.60
CA GLU A 382 -17.61 -13.63 19.72
C GLU A 382 -18.63 -13.45 18.58
N ALA A 383 -18.67 -12.25 17.96
CA ALA A 383 -19.55 -12.00 16.83
C ALA A 383 -18.85 -11.14 15.78
N VAL A 384 -18.50 -11.76 14.65
CA VAL A 384 -17.98 -11.06 13.48
C VAL A 384 -19.14 -10.80 12.52
N ARG A 385 -19.34 -9.55 12.15
CA ARG A 385 -20.40 -9.16 11.24
C ARG A 385 -19.91 -9.21 9.79
N LEU A 386 -20.64 -9.90 8.94
CA LEU A 386 -20.37 -9.96 7.51
C LEU A 386 -21.59 -9.43 6.76
N VAL A 387 -21.33 -8.57 5.78
CA VAL A 387 -22.34 -8.07 4.84
C VAL A 387 -22.01 -8.61 3.45
N ARG A 388 -22.93 -9.34 2.87
CA ARG A 388 -22.86 -9.92 1.52
C ARG A 388 -23.92 -9.31 0.62
N LYS A 389 -23.53 -8.95 -0.58
CA LYS A 389 -24.48 -8.54 -1.60
C LYS A 389 -24.83 -9.73 -2.49
N SER A 390 -26.09 -10.15 -2.48
CA SER A 390 -26.58 -11.25 -3.30
C SER A 390 -27.97 -10.90 -3.88
N GLY A 391 -28.18 -11.17 -5.16
CA GLY A 391 -29.48 -10.95 -5.81
C GLY A 391 -29.99 -9.50 -5.74
N GLY A 392 -29.08 -8.50 -5.72
CA GLY A 392 -29.44 -7.09 -5.61
C GLY A 392 -29.82 -6.62 -4.20
N ARG A 393 -29.66 -7.46 -3.18
CA ARG A 393 -29.96 -7.16 -1.78
C ARG A 393 -28.74 -7.38 -0.91
N TYR A 394 -28.71 -6.72 0.25
CA TYR A 394 -27.68 -6.94 1.27
C TYR A 394 -28.21 -7.93 2.31
N SER A 395 -27.41 -8.95 2.60
CA SER A 395 -27.64 -9.92 3.68
C SER A 395 -26.59 -9.70 4.75
N VAL A 396 -26.99 -9.68 6.01
CA VAL A 396 -26.10 -9.54 7.17
C VAL A 396 -26.01 -10.88 7.89
N TYR A 397 -24.78 -11.28 8.17
CA TYR A 397 -24.46 -12.49 8.93
C TYR A 397 -23.70 -12.07 10.18
N ASN A 398 -24.08 -12.63 11.34
CA ASN A 398 -23.31 -12.53 12.57
C ASN A 398 -22.73 -13.91 12.83
N LEU A 399 -21.42 -14.05 12.65
CA LEU A 399 -20.74 -15.35 12.63
C LEU A 399 -19.94 -15.52 13.92
N ASP A 400 -20.27 -16.58 14.66
CA ASP A 400 -19.55 -16.98 15.86
C ASP A 400 -18.23 -17.70 15.54
N GLU A 401 -17.52 -18.13 16.57
CA GLU A 401 -16.24 -18.79 16.43
C GLU A 401 -16.32 -20.10 15.63
N PHE A 402 -17.40 -20.87 15.81
CA PHE A 402 -17.57 -22.17 15.17
C PHE A 402 -17.94 -22.02 13.69
N GLU A 403 -18.76 -21.05 13.37
CA GLU A 403 -19.22 -20.80 12.00
C GLU A 403 -18.13 -20.24 11.10
N ARG A 404 -17.19 -19.46 11.63
CA ARG A 404 -16.11 -18.81 10.87
C ARG A 404 -15.24 -19.78 10.09
N ALA A 405 -15.01 -20.98 10.61
CA ALA A 405 -14.16 -21.98 9.97
C ALA A 405 -14.80 -22.58 8.71
N SER A 406 -16.12 -22.66 8.68
CA SER A 406 -16.89 -23.27 7.58
C SER A 406 -17.47 -22.24 6.60
N PHE A 407 -17.60 -20.98 7.02
CA PHE A 407 -18.21 -19.92 6.20
C PHE A 407 -17.26 -19.47 5.09
N GLN A 408 -17.58 -19.85 3.85
CA GLN A 408 -16.80 -19.50 2.66
C GLN A 408 -17.04 -18.06 2.25
N MET A 409 -15.97 -17.40 1.85
CA MET A 409 -15.99 -16.01 1.40
C MET A 409 -16.50 -15.91 -0.05
N ALA A 410 -17.14 -14.79 -0.36
CA ALA A 410 -17.61 -14.46 -1.70
C ALA A 410 -17.12 -13.06 -2.11
N ASP A 411 -17.04 -12.85 -3.42
CA ASP A 411 -16.58 -11.57 -3.96
C ASP A 411 -17.48 -10.41 -3.49
N GLY A 412 -16.84 -9.33 -3.07
CA GLY A 412 -17.52 -8.14 -2.55
C GLY A 412 -18.03 -8.25 -1.11
N ASP A 413 -17.73 -9.35 -0.39
CA ASP A 413 -18.03 -9.44 1.04
C ASP A 413 -17.33 -8.33 1.84
N SER A 414 -18.03 -7.78 2.82
CA SER A 414 -17.49 -6.82 3.77
C SER A 414 -17.62 -7.34 5.19
N VAL A 415 -16.48 -7.51 5.84
CA VAL A 415 -16.37 -8.04 7.20
C VAL A 415 -16.03 -6.90 8.14
N PHE A 416 -16.73 -6.87 9.27
CA PHE A 416 -16.51 -5.90 10.33
C PHE A 416 -16.35 -6.61 11.68
N VAL A 417 -15.27 -6.29 12.38
CA VAL A 417 -15.00 -6.81 13.73
C VAL A 417 -15.20 -5.69 14.73
N ASP A 418 -16.18 -5.89 15.63
CA ASP A 418 -16.49 -4.92 16.67
C ASP A 418 -15.44 -4.90 17.78
N SER A 419 -15.44 -3.83 18.57
CA SER A 419 -14.65 -3.74 19.81
C SER A 419 -15.43 -4.25 21.00
N VAL A 420 -14.71 -4.68 22.05
CA VAL A 420 -15.32 -4.89 23.36
C VAL A 420 -16.00 -3.61 23.82
N LEU A 421 -17.13 -3.78 24.49
CA LEU A 421 -17.86 -2.63 25.03
C LEU A 421 -17.00 -1.93 26.09
N ASN A 422 -16.98 -0.59 26.04
CA ASN A 422 -16.30 0.22 27.06
C ASN A 422 -17.10 0.19 28.38
N ARG A 423 -17.10 -0.98 29.02
CA ARG A 423 -17.78 -1.25 30.29
C ARG A 423 -16.83 -1.92 31.25
N TYR A 424 -16.75 -1.34 32.44
CA TYR A 424 -16.01 -1.92 33.53
C TYR A 424 -16.97 -2.71 34.40
N THR A 425 -16.62 -3.93 34.77
CA THR A 425 -17.46 -4.84 35.59
C THR A 425 -17.18 -4.70 37.07
N ASN A 426 -15.99 -4.24 37.43
CA ASN A 426 -15.48 -4.18 38.80
C ASN A 426 -14.95 -2.82 39.18
N MET A 427 -15.58 -1.74 38.77
CA MET A 427 -15.09 -0.37 38.94
C MET A 427 -16.08 0.51 39.69
N VAL A 428 -15.54 1.33 40.58
CA VAL A 428 -16.19 2.49 41.16
C VAL A 428 -15.40 3.74 40.85
N GLU A 429 -16.07 4.82 40.51
CA GLU A 429 -15.41 6.10 40.20
C GLU A 429 -15.75 7.13 41.31
N ILE A 430 -14.72 7.84 41.77
CA ILE A 430 -14.88 8.97 42.70
C ILE A 430 -14.43 10.27 42.03
N LYS A 431 -15.28 11.29 42.11
CA LYS A 431 -15.05 12.63 41.52
C LYS A 431 -15.31 13.72 42.56
N GLY A 432 -14.76 14.90 42.35
CA GLY A 432 -14.95 16.09 43.18
C GLY A 432 -13.70 16.43 43.96
N ALA A 433 -13.88 17.16 45.07
CA ALA A 433 -12.81 17.66 45.94
C ALA A 433 -12.25 16.53 46.84
N ILE A 434 -11.46 15.67 46.21
CA ILE A 434 -10.79 14.51 46.82
C ILE A 434 -9.32 14.53 46.36
N PHE A 435 -8.39 14.07 47.20
CA PHE A 435 -6.96 14.13 46.86
C PHE A 435 -6.58 13.30 45.65
N ARG A 436 -7.23 12.14 45.40
CA ARG A 436 -6.96 11.27 44.27
C ARG A 436 -8.27 10.86 43.61
N PRO A 437 -8.91 11.75 42.83
CA PRO A 437 -10.09 11.38 42.06
C PRO A 437 -9.72 10.38 40.97
N GLY A 438 -10.65 9.49 40.59
CA GLY A 438 -10.43 8.52 39.53
C GLY A 438 -11.20 7.22 39.73
N MET A 439 -10.76 6.19 39.00
CA MET A 439 -11.36 4.87 39.00
C MET A 439 -10.64 3.96 39.99
N TYR A 440 -11.40 3.23 40.79
CA TYR A 440 -10.93 2.28 41.76
C TYR A 440 -11.51 0.91 41.51
N GLN A 441 -10.70 -0.13 41.69
CA GLN A 441 -11.13 -1.50 41.57
C GLN A 441 -12.01 -1.90 42.75
N MET A 442 -13.10 -2.56 42.45
CA MET A 442 -13.95 -3.24 43.44
C MET A 442 -13.52 -4.72 43.57
N ASP A 443 -12.53 -4.97 44.40
CA ASP A 443 -11.92 -6.29 44.66
C ASP A 443 -12.37 -6.90 45.99
N GLY A 444 -13.41 -6.32 46.62
CA GLY A 444 -13.86 -6.68 47.97
C GLY A 444 -13.20 -5.85 49.07
N SER A 445 -12.14 -5.12 48.81
CA SER A 445 -11.50 -4.22 49.78
C SER A 445 -12.29 -2.90 49.96
N ILE A 446 -13.13 -2.56 48.99
CA ILE A 446 -13.98 -1.37 49.01
C ILE A 446 -15.43 -1.85 49.09
N THR A 447 -15.99 -1.88 50.31
CA THR A 447 -17.39 -2.27 50.58
C THR A 447 -18.25 -1.09 51.00
N SER A 448 -17.65 0.05 51.31
CA SER A 448 -18.35 1.26 51.76
C SER A 448 -17.77 2.52 51.12
N VAL A 449 -18.58 3.59 51.11
CA VAL A 449 -18.16 4.90 50.60
C VAL A 449 -16.98 5.45 51.41
N ARG A 450 -16.98 5.20 52.73
CA ARG A 450 -15.86 5.61 53.61
C ARG A 450 -14.55 5.01 53.15
N GLN A 451 -14.49 3.71 52.91
CA GLN A 451 -13.30 3.02 52.45
C GLN A 451 -12.82 3.52 51.11
N LEU A 452 -13.73 3.87 50.21
CA LEU A 452 -13.39 4.48 48.92
C LEU A 452 -12.75 5.84 49.10
N VAL A 453 -13.32 6.70 49.96
CA VAL A 453 -12.80 8.04 50.28
C VAL A 453 -11.43 7.92 50.95
N GLU A 454 -11.25 7.00 51.91
CA GLU A 454 -9.94 6.76 52.59
C GLU A 454 -8.90 6.27 51.58
N LYS A 455 -9.24 5.36 50.69
CA LYS A 455 -8.34 4.85 49.61
C LYS A 455 -7.97 5.94 48.59
N ALA A 456 -8.86 6.90 48.39
CA ALA A 456 -8.63 8.07 47.57
C ALA A 456 -7.84 9.20 48.26
N GLY A 457 -7.36 8.97 49.48
CA GLY A 457 -6.55 9.91 50.25
C GLY A 457 -7.33 10.93 51.08
N GLY A 458 -8.66 10.82 51.14
CA GLY A 458 -9.52 11.75 51.86
C GLY A 458 -9.97 12.96 51.04
N PRO A 459 -10.86 13.78 51.59
CA PRO A 459 -11.33 15.02 51.00
C PRO A 459 -10.22 16.07 51.06
N THR A 460 -10.18 16.98 50.08
CA THR A 460 -9.29 18.16 50.08
C THR A 460 -9.80 19.21 51.09
N GLU A 461 -8.99 20.22 51.42
CA GLU A 461 -9.31 21.25 52.42
C GLU A 461 -10.54 22.07 52.02
N ASP A 462 -10.82 22.22 50.76
CA ASP A 462 -11.96 22.97 50.17
C ASP A 462 -13.19 22.06 49.93
N ALA A 463 -13.16 20.78 50.36
CA ALA A 463 -14.23 19.86 50.14
C ALA A 463 -15.44 20.17 51.03
N PHE A 464 -16.63 20.17 50.43
CA PHE A 464 -17.88 20.17 51.17
C PHE A 464 -18.22 18.79 51.70
N THR A 465 -17.92 18.53 52.96
CA THR A 465 -17.98 17.19 53.59
C THR A 465 -19.35 16.78 54.12
N GLU A 466 -20.31 17.71 54.15
CA GLU A 466 -21.67 17.42 54.70
C GLU A 466 -22.52 16.57 53.74
N ARG A 467 -22.13 16.50 52.44
CA ARG A 467 -22.94 15.76 51.46
C ARG A 467 -22.05 15.08 50.41
N ILE A 468 -22.31 13.79 50.21
CA ILE A 468 -21.76 12.98 49.10
C ILE A 468 -22.95 12.45 48.30
N ILE A 469 -22.84 12.49 46.98
CA ILE A 469 -23.88 11.94 46.09
C ILE A 469 -23.32 10.64 45.48
N LEU A 470 -23.99 9.52 45.74
CA LEU A 470 -23.69 8.24 45.15
C LEU A 470 -24.64 7.96 43.99
N TYR A 471 -24.10 7.82 42.79
CA TYR A 471 -24.86 7.38 41.63
C TYR A 471 -24.71 5.86 41.46
N ARG A 472 -25.82 5.14 41.65
CA ARG A 472 -25.87 3.68 41.46
C ARG A 472 -26.68 3.35 40.20
N ARG A 473 -26.08 2.56 39.31
CA ARG A 473 -26.79 2.02 38.16
C ARG A 473 -27.63 0.84 38.60
N LYS A 474 -28.94 0.86 38.30
CA LYS A 474 -29.84 -0.23 38.50
C LYS A 474 -29.76 -1.29 37.39
N GLU A 475 -30.47 -2.42 37.59
CA GLU A 475 -30.58 -3.48 36.58
C GLU A 475 -31.23 -2.98 35.27
N ASP A 476 -32.21 -2.08 35.37
CA ASP A 476 -32.84 -1.39 34.23
C ASP A 476 -31.95 -0.34 33.55
N ARG A 477 -30.66 -0.25 33.96
CA ARG A 477 -29.64 0.69 33.48
C ARG A 477 -29.89 2.17 33.82
N THR A 478 -30.95 2.50 34.55
CA THR A 478 -31.16 3.85 35.06
C THR A 478 -30.19 4.17 36.21
N LEU A 479 -29.84 5.44 36.37
CA LEU A 479 -29.01 5.91 37.49
C LEU A 479 -29.90 6.34 38.65
N LYS A 480 -29.66 5.79 39.84
CA LYS A 480 -30.27 6.25 41.09
C LYS A 480 -29.26 7.09 41.84
N ALA A 481 -29.60 8.34 42.11
CA ALA A 481 -28.83 9.18 43.01
C ALA A 481 -29.27 8.92 44.47
N MET A 482 -28.30 8.79 45.35
CA MET A 482 -28.48 8.66 46.80
C MET A 482 -27.55 9.68 47.45
N SER A 483 -28.06 10.44 48.41
CA SER A 483 -27.30 11.42 49.19
C SER A 483 -27.20 10.98 50.64
#